data_a89be1e6bc178315100e9beb67fe2ea1
#
_entry.id   a89be1e6bc178315100e9beb67fe2ea1
#
_cell.length_a   1.000
_cell.length_b   1.000
_cell.length_c   1.000
_cell.angle_alpha   90.00
_cell.angle_beta   90.00
_cell.angle_gamma   90.00
#
_symmetry.space_group_name_H-M   'P 1'
#
loop_
_entity.id
_entity.type
_entity.pdbx_description
1 polymer ?
#
loop_
_entity_poly.entity_id
_entity_poly.type
_entity_poly.pdbx_seq_one_letter_code
_entity_poly.pdbx_strand_id
1 'polypeptide(L)'
;MDNEYKNEDRKESLKSSDEQKAGEETATEERNVDSYGEPIENPESDEVPKKKKVSNAVIELLLYAAIIVMCVCVVPKYVLQRTIVDGTSMMNTLKDGDNLLVEKVTYRFSEPKRFDVIVFYPHGRESNDYYIKRVIGLPGATIQIKGNTIYINGKAIKENYGKDPMTESGIAEEPLKLAKDEFFVLGDNREISDDSRYPDVGPVKKKNIAGRAILRISPLSEFGTFK
;
A
#
# COMPACT_ATOMS: atom_id res chain seq x y z
N MET A 1 -15.72 -0.50 -57.38
CA MET A 1 -14.89 0.68 -57.70
C MET A 1 -13.76 0.60 -56.69
N ASP A 2 -12.78 -0.28 -56.91
CA ASP A 2 -11.56 -0.06 -57.72
C ASP A 2 -10.65 0.94 -57.01
N ASN A 3 -9.50 0.54 -56.49
CA ASN A 3 -8.17 0.24 -57.03
C ASN A 3 -7.26 -0.01 -55.80
N GLU A 4 -6.70 -1.12 -55.53
CA GLU A 4 -5.61 -1.92 -56.12
C GLU A 4 -4.48 -1.09 -56.77
N TYR A 5 -3.26 -1.32 -56.26
CA TYR A 5 -1.96 -1.46 -56.93
C TYR A 5 -0.87 -1.30 -55.85
N LYS A 6 -0.21 -2.41 -55.42
CA LYS A 6 0.95 -3.05 -56.06
C LYS A 6 2.21 -2.18 -56.03
N ASN A 7 3.22 -2.60 -55.29
CA ASN A 7 4.48 -2.99 -55.87
C ASN A 7 5.39 -3.69 -54.85
N GLU A 8 5.59 -4.92 -55.17
CA GLU A 8 6.71 -5.81 -54.92
C GLU A 8 8.00 -5.28 -55.56
N ASP A 9 9.06 -5.94 -55.16
CA ASP A 9 10.36 -6.13 -55.81
C ASP A 9 11.49 -5.14 -55.50
N ARG A 10 12.45 -5.63 -54.74
CA ARG A 10 13.75 -5.93 -55.32
C ARG A 10 14.61 -6.79 -54.41
N LYS A 11 14.64 -8.04 -54.79
CA LYS A 11 15.69 -9.00 -54.45
C LYS A 11 16.98 -8.72 -55.20
N GLU A 12 18.05 -9.28 -54.62
CA GLU A 12 19.23 -9.86 -55.27
C GLU A 12 20.38 -8.94 -55.68
N SER A 13 21.44 -9.27 -55.17
CA SER A 13 22.67 -9.92 -55.58
C SER A 13 23.87 -9.03 -55.22
N LEU A 14 24.95 -9.51 -54.73
CA LEU A 14 25.95 -10.32 -55.37
C LEU A 14 26.93 -10.88 -54.35
N LYS A 15 27.22 -12.13 -54.58
CA LYS A 15 28.32 -12.94 -54.05
C LYS A 15 29.64 -12.56 -54.70
N SER A 16 30.71 -13.06 -54.03
CA SER A 16 32.03 -13.43 -54.54
C SER A 16 33.05 -12.28 -54.54
N SER A 17 34.28 -12.47 -54.29
CA SER A 17 35.19 -13.61 -54.32
C SER A 17 36.50 -13.26 -53.64
N ASP A 18 37.04 -14.22 -52.96
CA ASP A 18 38.35 -14.82 -53.12
C ASP A 18 39.62 -14.07 -52.69
N GLU A 19 40.26 -14.76 -51.79
CA GLU A 19 41.59 -15.36 -51.81
C GLU A 19 42.82 -14.50 -51.53
N GLN A 20 43.47 -15.00 -50.50
CA GLN A 20 44.92 -15.18 -50.37
C GLN A 20 45.86 -13.98 -50.38
N LYS A 21 46.48 -13.77 -49.23
CA LYS A 21 47.99 -13.86 -49.20
C LYS A 21 48.49 -14.06 -47.80
N ALA A 22 49.13 -15.20 -47.60
CA ALA A 22 50.05 -15.45 -46.54
C ALA A 22 51.19 -14.45 -46.57
N GLY A 23 51.49 -13.86 -45.45
CA GLY A 23 52.66 -13.04 -45.21
C GLY A 23 53.25 -13.38 -43.83
N GLU A 24 54.22 -14.28 -43.87
CA GLU A 24 55.09 -14.66 -42.80
C GLU A 24 55.97 -13.46 -42.44
N GLU A 25 55.73 -12.81 -41.31
CA GLU A 25 56.68 -11.87 -40.71
C GLU A 25 57.17 -12.42 -39.37
N THR A 26 58.41 -12.93 -39.41
CA THR A 26 59.24 -13.27 -38.29
C THR A 26 59.45 -12.03 -37.40
N ALA A 27 58.74 -11.98 -36.29
CA ALA A 27 59.03 -10.99 -35.22
C ALA A 27 60.30 -11.45 -34.49
N THR A 28 61.38 -10.75 -34.75
CA THR A 28 62.60 -10.79 -33.95
C THR A 28 62.29 -10.19 -32.57
N GLU A 29 62.41 -11.02 -31.53
CA GLU A 29 62.43 -10.60 -30.15
C GLU A 29 63.64 -9.68 -29.89
N GLU A 30 63.43 -8.39 -29.86
CA GLU A 30 64.42 -7.47 -29.32
C GLU A 30 64.42 -7.58 -27.76
N ARG A 31 65.40 -8.29 -27.23
CA ARG A 31 65.67 -8.30 -25.79
C ARG A 31 66.27 -6.95 -25.41
N ASN A 32 65.53 -6.19 -24.63
CA ASN A 32 66.07 -5.02 -23.96
C ASN A 32 67.10 -5.46 -22.87
N VAL A 33 68.35 -5.22 -23.14
CA VAL A 33 69.47 -5.40 -22.21
C VAL A 33 70.06 -4.00 -21.90
N ASP A 34 70.59 -3.82 -20.71
CA ASP A 34 71.30 -2.62 -20.36
C ASP A 34 72.64 -2.54 -21.08
N SER A 35 73.40 -1.46 -20.90
CA SER A 35 74.74 -1.21 -21.53
C SER A 35 75.80 -2.19 -21.08
N TYR A 36 75.52 -3.14 -20.18
CA TYR A 36 76.47 -4.15 -19.64
C TYR A 36 75.95 -5.61 -19.94
N GLY A 37 74.80 -5.79 -20.62
CA GLY A 37 74.33 -7.11 -21.06
C GLY A 37 73.59 -7.90 -19.99
N GLU A 38 73.21 -7.30 -18.86
CA GLU A 38 72.41 -7.92 -17.81
C GLU A 38 70.94 -7.74 -18.10
N PRO A 39 70.05 -8.76 -17.82
CA PRO A 39 68.61 -8.62 -17.99
C PRO A 39 68.06 -7.59 -17.01
N ILE A 40 67.32 -6.61 -17.50
CA ILE A 40 66.64 -5.64 -16.66
C ILE A 40 65.45 -6.36 -16.00
N GLU A 41 65.54 -6.60 -14.68
CA GLU A 41 64.38 -7.01 -13.90
C GLU A 41 63.36 -5.86 -13.88
N ASN A 42 62.22 -6.08 -14.51
CA ASN A 42 61.10 -5.15 -14.39
C ASN A 42 60.66 -5.07 -12.93
N PRO A 43 60.54 -3.87 -12.35
CA PRO A 43 59.96 -3.74 -11.01
C PRO A 43 58.51 -4.25 -11.06
N GLU A 44 58.17 -5.01 -10.04
CA GLU A 44 56.86 -5.57 -9.76
C GLU A 44 55.72 -4.62 -10.22
N SER A 45 54.95 -5.09 -11.17
CA SER A 45 53.72 -4.42 -11.54
C SER A 45 52.77 -4.40 -10.34
N ASP A 46 52.57 -3.21 -9.77
CA ASP A 46 51.55 -2.97 -8.76
C ASP A 46 50.24 -3.63 -9.21
N GLU A 47 49.88 -4.73 -8.57
CA GLU A 47 48.60 -5.39 -8.78
C GLU A 47 47.51 -4.40 -8.36
N VAL A 48 46.90 -3.74 -9.33
CA VAL A 48 45.67 -2.99 -9.15
C VAL A 48 44.65 -3.93 -8.56
N PRO A 49 44.06 -3.65 -7.36
CA PRO A 49 43.16 -4.57 -6.72
C PRO A 49 41.98 -4.81 -7.63
N LYS A 50 41.84 -6.02 -8.19
CA LYS A 50 40.71 -6.47 -8.98
C LYS A 50 39.47 -6.32 -8.12
N LYS A 51 38.62 -5.33 -8.41
CA LYS A 51 37.29 -5.20 -7.81
C LYS A 51 36.58 -6.55 -7.96
N LYS A 52 36.37 -7.25 -6.86
CA LYS A 52 35.63 -8.52 -6.83
C LYS A 52 34.24 -8.26 -7.44
N LYS A 53 33.97 -8.78 -8.63
CA LYS A 53 32.63 -8.79 -9.19
C LYS A 53 31.76 -9.60 -8.26
N VAL A 54 30.78 -8.94 -7.64
CA VAL A 54 29.78 -9.62 -6.83
C VAL A 54 29.09 -10.65 -7.73
N SER A 55 29.08 -11.90 -7.32
CA SER A 55 28.44 -12.99 -8.06
C SER A 55 26.95 -12.70 -8.22
N ASN A 56 26.36 -12.98 -9.39
CA ASN A 56 24.92 -12.84 -9.63
C ASN A 56 24.10 -13.57 -8.58
N ALA A 57 24.57 -14.71 -8.09
CA ALA A 57 23.95 -15.46 -7.00
C ALA A 57 23.88 -14.67 -5.67
N VAL A 58 24.92 -13.87 -5.36
CA VAL A 58 24.91 -13.03 -4.17
C VAL A 58 23.90 -11.88 -4.33
N ILE A 59 23.79 -11.31 -5.53
CA ILE A 59 22.80 -10.26 -5.83
C ILE A 59 21.40 -10.82 -5.70
N GLU A 60 21.13 -12.02 -6.24
CA GLU A 60 19.83 -12.70 -6.08
C GLU A 60 19.50 -12.98 -4.62
N LEU A 61 20.45 -13.50 -3.86
CA LEU A 61 20.25 -13.76 -2.42
C LEU A 61 19.91 -12.49 -1.66
N LEU A 62 20.60 -11.39 -1.92
CA LEU A 62 20.34 -10.08 -1.31
C LEU A 62 18.96 -9.55 -1.72
N LEU A 63 18.55 -9.75 -2.98
CA LEU A 63 17.22 -9.37 -3.46
C LEU A 63 16.12 -10.14 -2.74
N TYR A 64 16.26 -11.47 -2.61
CA TYR A 64 15.28 -12.27 -1.85
C TYR A 64 15.23 -11.89 -0.38
N ALA A 65 16.38 -11.65 0.25
CA ALA A 65 16.43 -11.16 1.63
C ALA A 65 15.72 -9.81 1.78
N ALA A 66 15.94 -8.88 0.86
CA ALA A 66 15.26 -7.57 0.86
C ALA A 66 13.74 -7.70 0.68
N ILE A 67 13.27 -8.59 -0.20
CA ILE A 67 11.85 -8.88 -0.40
C ILE A 67 11.24 -9.46 0.88
N ILE A 68 11.92 -10.43 1.51
CA ILE A 68 11.46 -11.03 2.77
C ILE A 68 11.33 -9.96 3.86
N VAL A 69 12.36 -9.13 4.04
CA VAL A 69 12.33 -8.03 5.01
C VAL A 69 11.18 -7.06 4.71
N MET A 70 11.00 -6.71 3.45
CA MET A 70 9.87 -5.87 3.04
C MET A 70 8.53 -6.51 3.40
N CYS A 71 8.30 -7.76 3.05
CA CYS A 71 7.04 -8.46 3.30
C CYS A 71 6.75 -8.67 4.79
N VAL A 72 7.78 -8.97 5.59
CA VAL A 72 7.60 -9.29 7.02
C VAL A 72 7.59 -8.05 7.90
N CYS A 73 8.42 -7.05 7.60
CA CYS A 73 8.59 -5.89 8.47
C CYS A 73 7.86 -4.63 7.97
N VAL A 74 7.94 -4.35 6.66
CA VAL A 74 7.44 -3.07 6.12
C VAL A 74 5.95 -3.15 5.83
N VAL A 75 5.49 -4.20 5.15
CA VAL A 75 4.08 -4.33 4.77
C VAL A 75 3.15 -4.34 5.99
N PRO A 76 3.35 -5.16 7.04
CA PRO A 76 2.45 -5.17 8.20
C PRO A 76 2.47 -3.85 8.97
N LYS A 77 3.62 -3.20 9.04
CA LYS A 77 3.75 -1.93 9.79
C LYS A 77 3.11 -0.74 9.07
N TYR A 78 3.27 -0.64 7.75
CA TYR A 78 2.95 0.58 7.00
C TYR A 78 1.83 0.44 5.98
N VAL A 79 1.50 -0.78 5.54
CA VAL A 79 0.56 -1.02 4.43
C VAL A 79 -0.69 -1.73 4.89
N LEU A 80 -0.56 -2.91 5.46
CA LEU A 80 -1.67 -3.79 5.84
C LEU A 80 -1.47 -4.32 7.25
N GLN A 81 -2.53 -4.32 8.04
CA GLN A 81 -2.54 -4.89 9.38
C GLN A 81 -3.72 -5.83 9.54
N ARG A 82 -3.47 -6.98 10.16
CA ARG A 82 -4.54 -7.84 10.65
C ARG A 82 -5.05 -7.31 11.98
N THR A 83 -6.36 -7.24 12.14
CA THR A 83 -7.04 -6.81 13.36
C THR A 83 -8.17 -7.79 13.65
N ILE A 84 -8.35 -8.13 14.92
CA ILE A 84 -9.47 -8.94 15.38
C ILE A 84 -10.54 -8.00 15.91
N VAL A 85 -11.78 -8.25 15.53
CA VAL A 85 -12.95 -7.55 16.08
C VAL A 85 -13.15 -8.00 17.51
N ASP A 86 -13.16 -7.06 18.43
CA ASP A 86 -13.48 -7.27 19.84
C ASP A 86 -14.79 -6.53 20.17
N GLY A 87 -15.80 -7.30 20.56
CA GLY A 87 -17.10 -6.78 20.88
C GLY A 87 -18.13 -6.78 19.73
N THR A 88 -19.30 -6.28 20.03
CA THR A 88 -20.50 -6.41 19.21
C THR A 88 -21.01 -5.09 18.63
N SER A 89 -20.26 -4.01 18.76
CA SER A 89 -20.67 -2.66 18.31
C SER A 89 -20.87 -2.52 16.79
N MET A 90 -20.27 -3.42 15.99
CA MET A 90 -20.45 -3.49 14.55
C MET A 90 -21.30 -4.69 14.12
N MET A 91 -22.00 -5.32 15.08
CA MET A 91 -22.88 -6.46 14.78
C MET A 91 -23.95 -6.06 13.80
N ASN A 92 -24.25 -6.95 12.90
CA ASN A 92 -24.90 -6.91 11.62
C ASN A 92 -23.88 -6.93 10.45
N THR A 93 -22.79 -6.22 10.56
CA THR A 93 -21.74 -6.20 9.54
C THR A 93 -20.52 -7.05 9.96
N LEU A 94 -20.07 -6.91 11.20
CA LEU A 94 -18.91 -7.60 11.76
C LEU A 94 -19.30 -8.26 13.08
N LYS A 95 -18.82 -9.48 13.29
CA LYS A 95 -19.05 -10.25 14.52
C LYS A 95 -17.78 -10.24 15.38
N ASP A 96 -18.00 -10.44 16.66
CA ASP A 96 -16.92 -10.69 17.60
C ASP A 96 -16.04 -11.85 17.14
N GLY A 97 -14.71 -11.70 17.21
CA GLY A 97 -13.74 -12.68 16.71
C GLY A 97 -13.45 -12.63 15.21
N ASP A 98 -14.18 -11.85 14.42
CA ASP A 98 -13.86 -11.67 12.99
C ASP A 98 -12.42 -11.13 12.81
N ASN A 99 -11.69 -11.71 11.86
CA ASN A 99 -10.37 -11.19 11.51
C ASN A 99 -10.46 -10.32 10.26
N LEU A 100 -9.99 -9.11 10.40
CA LEU A 100 -10.03 -8.10 9.34
C LEU A 100 -8.65 -7.77 8.83
N LEU A 101 -8.59 -7.46 7.55
CA LEU A 101 -7.46 -6.80 6.93
C LEU A 101 -7.72 -5.29 6.91
N VAL A 102 -6.85 -4.55 7.57
CA VAL A 102 -6.90 -3.09 7.67
C VAL A 102 -5.80 -2.49 6.81
N GLU A 103 -6.18 -1.66 5.90
CA GLU A 103 -5.31 -0.95 4.96
C GLU A 103 -4.99 0.44 5.53
N LYS A 104 -3.71 0.85 5.50
CA LYS A 104 -3.21 2.08 6.13
C LYS A 104 -2.76 3.14 5.13
N VAL A 105 -2.71 2.81 3.84
CA VAL A 105 -2.06 3.65 2.82
C VAL A 105 -3.03 4.64 2.20
N THR A 106 -4.25 4.21 1.88
CA THR A 106 -5.23 5.03 1.15
C THR A 106 -5.45 6.38 1.82
N TYR A 107 -5.61 6.39 3.14
CA TYR A 107 -5.89 7.64 3.86
C TYR A 107 -4.68 8.59 4.05
N ARG A 108 -3.51 8.19 3.55
CA ARG A 108 -2.37 9.12 3.40
C ARG A 108 -2.51 10.02 2.18
N PHE A 109 -3.23 9.53 1.15
CA PHE A 109 -3.38 10.20 -0.15
C PHE A 109 -4.82 10.63 -0.44
N SER A 110 -5.80 10.15 0.33
CA SER A 110 -7.21 10.45 0.17
C SER A 110 -7.91 10.65 1.52
N GLU A 111 -9.15 11.10 1.46
CA GLU A 111 -10.01 11.22 2.63
C GLU A 111 -10.89 9.97 2.80
N PRO A 112 -11.21 9.58 4.06
CA PRO A 112 -12.26 8.62 4.33
C PRO A 112 -13.57 9.03 3.66
N LYS A 113 -14.23 8.06 3.06
CA LYS A 113 -15.53 8.27 2.41
C LYS A 113 -16.66 7.88 3.35
N ARG A 114 -17.84 8.44 3.09
CA ARG A 114 -19.04 8.02 3.81
C ARG A 114 -19.25 6.52 3.64
N PHE A 115 -19.58 5.88 4.75
CA PHE A 115 -19.80 4.44 4.91
C PHE A 115 -18.54 3.58 4.87
N ASP A 116 -17.34 4.15 4.76
CA ASP A 116 -16.13 3.39 5.03
C ASP A 116 -16.15 2.88 6.48
N VAL A 117 -15.72 1.66 6.68
CA VAL A 117 -15.46 1.12 8.03
C VAL A 117 -14.01 1.42 8.37
N ILE A 118 -13.79 2.17 9.45
CA ILE A 118 -12.48 2.63 9.86
C ILE A 118 -12.07 2.05 11.20
N VAL A 119 -10.77 1.90 11.36
CA VAL A 119 -10.12 1.63 12.66
C VAL A 119 -9.48 2.93 13.12
N PHE A 120 -9.74 3.33 14.37
CA PHE A 120 -9.22 4.58 14.91
C PHE A 120 -8.95 4.47 16.41
N TYR A 121 -8.17 5.40 16.92
CA TYR A 121 -7.84 5.53 18.34
C TYR A 121 -8.77 6.58 18.98
N PRO A 122 -9.74 6.18 19.81
CA PRO A 122 -10.72 7.11 20.37
C PRO A 122 -10.05 8.15 21.30
N HIS A 123 -9.08 7.75 22.07
CA HIS A 123 -8.36 8.59 23.03
C HIS A 123 -6.97 9.04 22.52
N GLY A 124 -6.75 8.97 21.19
CA GLY A 124 -5.48 9.31 20.55
C GLY A 124 -4.53 8.13 20.40
N ARG A 125 -3.48 8.33 19.58
CA ARG A 125 -2.54 7.26 19.20
C ARG A 125 -1.63 6.78 20.33
N GLU A 126 -1.62 7.44 21.44
CA GLU A 126 -0.87 7.05 22.64
C GLU A 126 -1.60 5.96 23.44
N SER A 127 -2.93 5.87 23.27
CA SER A 127 -3.72 4.74 23.73
C SER A 127 -3.47 3.54 22.81
N ASN A 128 -3.38 2.35 23.41
CA ASN A 128 -3.31 1.10 22.65
C ASN A 128 -4.68 0.59 22.21
N ASP A 129 -5.76 1.29 22.63
CA ASP A 129 -7.13 0.91 22.35
C ASP A 129 -7.55 1.47 21.00
N TYR A 130 -8.15 0.64 20.15
CA TYR A 130 -8.75 1.11 18.90
C TYR A 130 -10.14 0.56 18.71
N TYR A 131 -10.98 1.43 18.15
CA TYR A 131 -12.36 1.14 17.83
C TYR A 131 -12.53 0.92 16.33
N ILE A 132 -13.54 0.13 15.98
CA ILE A 132 -13.99 -0.09 14.61
C ILE A 132 -15.38 0.49 14.48
N LYS A 133 -15.57 1.48 13.62
CA LYS A 133 -16.86 2.14 13.38
C LYS A 133 -17.02 2.53 11.91
N ARG A 134 -18.24 2.85 11.54
CA ARG A 134 -18.58 3.31 10.19
C ARG A 134 -18.62 4.82 10.11
N VAL A 135 -18.01 5.39 9.10
CA VAL A 135 -18.03 6.84 8.81
C VAL A 135 -19.43 7.24 8.32
N ILE A 136 -20.06 8.17 9.03
CA ILE A 136 -21.36 8.74 8.68
C ILE A 136 -21.20 10.20 8.26
N GLY A 137 -20.55 11.01 9.08
CA GLY A 137 -20.30 12.43 8.81
C GLY A 137 -18.91 12.66 8.26
N LEU A 138 -18.80 13.54 7.26
CA LEU A 138 -17.54 13.95 6.65
C LEU A 138 -17.13 15.34 7.15
N PRO A 139 -15.85 15.71 7.04
CA PRO A 139 -15.34 17.01 7.45
C PRO A 139 -16.20 18.16 6.95
N GLY A 140 -16.47 19.10 7.84
CA GLY A 140 -17.28 20.29 7.54
C GLY A 140 -18.78 20.06 7.40
N ALA A 141 -19.27 18.82 7.51
CA ALA A 141 -20.72 18.57 7.54
C ALA A 141 -21.35 18.95 8.87
N THR A 142 -22.65 19.21 8.87
CA THR A 142 -23.48 19.34 10.08
C THR A 142 -24.28 18.06 10.24
N ILE A 143 -24.12 17.39 11.37
CA ILE A 143 -24.83 16.16 11.70
C ILE A 143 -25.92 16.44 12.70
N GLN A 144 -27.08 15.84 12.51
CA GLN A 144 -28.13 15.82 13.50
C GLN A 144 -28.84 14.45 13.47
N ILE A 145 -29.21 13.94 14.63
CA ILE A 145 -29.94 12.70 14.78
C ILE A 145 -31.28 13.03 15.46
N LYS A 146 -32.38 12.67 14.78
CA LYS A 146 -33.74 12.81 15.33
C LYS A 146 -34.43 11.45 15.31
N GLY A 147 -34.61 10.89 16.48
CA GLY A 147 -35.06 9.50 16.59
C GLY A 147 -34.13 8.58 15.83
N ASN A 148 -34.65 7.81 14.88
CA ASN A 148 -33.87 6.87 14.10
C ASN A 148 -33.36 7.45 12.75
N THR A 149 -33.47 8.77 12.55
CA THR A 149 -33.10 9.40 11.29
C THR A 149 -31.85 10.27 11.46
N ILE A 150 -30.87 10.03 10.59
CA ILE A 150 -29.65 10.82 10.51
C ILE A 150 -29.81 11.90 9.46
N TYR A 151 -29.55 13.13 9.83
CA TYR A 151 -29.56 14.29 8.95
C TYR A 151 -28.13 14.79 8.73
N ILE A 152 -27.80 15.08 7.48
CA ILE A 152 -26.52 15.67 7.11
C ILE A 152 -26.80 16.95 6.33
N ASN A 153 -26.30 18.07 6.82
CA ASN A 153 -26.59 19.40 6.28
C ASN A 153 -28.11 19.64 6.11
N GLY A 154 -28.90 19.19 7.10
CA GLY A 154 -30.36 19.33 7.11
C GLY A 154 -31.13 18.36 6.23
N LYS A 155 -30.46 17.45 5.51
CA LYS A 155 -31.09 16.44 4.67
C LYS A 155 -30.99 15.07 5.28
N ALA A 156 -32.12 14.34 5.40
CA ALA A 156 -32.14 12.97 5.85
C ALA A 156 -31.36 12.07 4.88
N ILE A 157 -30.48 11.22 5.42
CA ILE A 157 -29.80 10.20 4.64
C ILE A 157 -30.54 8.85 4.78
N LYS A 158 -30.52 8.07 3.70
CA LYS A 158 -30.97 6.68 3.74
C LYS A 158 -29.75 5.78 3.89
N GLU A 159 -29.77 4.96 4.91
CA GLU A 159 -28.77 3.93 5.14
C GLU A 159 -29.44 2.72 5.84
N ASN A 160 -28.87 1.56 5.73
CA ASN A 160 -29.41 0.31 6.25
C ASN A 160 -28.36 -0.51 7.02
N TYR A 161 -27.36 0.16 7.55
CA TYR A 161 -26.30 -0.49 8.32
C TYR A 161 -26.71 -0.74 9.78
N GLY A 162 -27.58 0.11 10.32
CA GLY A 162 -28.06 -0.03 11.68
C GLY A 162 -28.83 -1.35 11.88
N LYS A 163 -28.41 -2.12 12.87
CA LYS A 163 -29.11 -3.36 13.26
C LYS A 163 -30.44 -3.06 13.92
N ASP A 164 -30.41 -2.17 14.88
CA ASP A 164 -31.56 -1.80 15.71
C ASP A 164 -31.78 -0.28 15.63
N PRO A 165 -32.99 0.22 15.98
CA PRO A 165 -33.24 1.66 16.05
C PRO A 165 -32.29 2.35 17.02
N MET A 166 -31.90 3.58 16.71
CA MET A 166 -31.15 4.42 17.64
C MET A 166 -32.07 4.87 18.77
N THR A 167 -31.72 4.51 19.99
CA THR A 167 -32.44 4.97 21.20
C THR A 167 -31.96 6.32 21.69
N GLU A 168 -30.69 6.67 21.37
CA GLU A 168 -30.05 7.88 21.81
C GLU A 168 -29.37 8.61 20.64
N SER A 169 -29.57 9.91 20.58
CA SER A 169 -28.95 10.83 19.63
C SER A 169 -27.62 11.40 20.16
N GLY A 170 -27.46 11.40 21.47
CA GLY A 170 -26.27 11.94 22.16
C GLY A 170 -25.98 13.39 21.79
N ILE A 171 -24.70 13.72 21.61
CA ILE A 171 -24.27 15.10 21.25
C ILE A 171 -24.79 15.55 19.86
N ALA A 172 -25.33 14.65 19.07
CA ALA A 172 -25.90 14.95 17.76
C ALA A 172 -27.43 15.17 17.80
N GLU A 173 -28.06 15.25 18.97
CA GLU A 173 -29.47 15.64 19.12
C GLU A 173 -29.69 17.03 18.54
N GLU A 174 -28.81 17.95 18.84
CA GLU A 174 -28.73 19.26 18.20
C GLU A 174 -27.76 19.25 17.02
N PRO A 175 -27.89 20.20 16.07
CA PRO A 175 -27.02 20.26 14.90
C PRO A 175 -25.56 20.41 15.29
N LEU A 176 -24.76 19.34 15.14
CA LEU A 176 -23.33 19.28 15.42
C LEU A 176 -22.51 19.56 14.14
N LYS A 177 -21.78 20.68 14.15
CA LYS A 177 -20.87 21.04 13.05
C LYS A 177 -19.51 20.39 13.22
N LEU A 178 -19.10 19.56 12.25
CA LEU A 178 -17.78 18.93 12.24
C LEU A 178 -16.71 19.92 11.76
N ALA A 179 -15.53 19.87 12.38
CA ALA A 179 -14.36 20.59 11.93
C ALA A 179 -13.82 20.02 10.59
N LYS A 180 -12.80 20.68 10.02
CA LYS A 180 -12.25 20.31 8.69
C LYS A 180 -11.48 18.98 8.68
N ASP A 181 -11.15 18.45 9.84
CA ASP A 181 -10.42 17.21 10.02
C ASP A 181 -11.20 16.18 10.87
N GLU A 182 -12.50 16.41 11.09
CA GLU A 182 -13.34 15.58 11.94
C GLU A 182 -14.34 14.76 11.14
N PHE A 183 -14.50 13.52 11.59
CA PHE A 183 -15.46 12.55 11.06
C PHE A 183 -16.42 12.15 12.17
N PHE A 184 -17.69 12.01 11.83
CA PHE A 184 -18.68 11.45 12.75
C PHE A 184 -18.87 9.98 12.40
N VAL A 185 -18.68 9.11 13.38
CA VAL A 185 -18.72 7.65 13.17
C VAL A 185 -19.78 7.02 14.04
N LEU A 186 -20.43 5.96 13.54
CA LEU A 186 -21.40 5.16 14.28
C LEU A 186 -21.01 3.68 14.21
N GLY A 187 -21.34 2.94 15.26
CA GLY A 187 -21.40 1.49 15.18
C GLY A 187 -22.65 1.04 14.43
N ASP A 188 -22.60 -0.10 13.78
CA ASP A 188 -23.73 -0.68 13.09
C ASP A 188 -24.75 -1.30 14.09
N ASN A 189 -24.30 -1.67 15.29
CA ASN A 189 -25.19 -1.96 16.41
C ASN A 189 -25.48 -0.65 17.17
N ARG A 190 -26.46 0.08 16.70
CA ARG A 190 -26.82 1.44 17.16
C ARG A 190 -27.17 1.53 18.63
N GLU A 191 -27.72 0.46 19.22
CA GLU A 191 -28.21 0.44 20.58
C GLU A 191 -27.07 0.41 21.61
N ILE A 192 -25.99 -0.34 21.34
CA ILE A 192 -24.94 -0.61 22.32
C ILE A 192 -23.57 -0.03 21.93
N SER A 193 -23.48 0.69 20.83
CA SER A 193 -22.19 1.17 20.32
C SER A 193 -21.74 2.43 21.03
N ASP A 194 -20.55 2.38 21.64
CA ASP A 194 -19.80 3.59 22.01
C ASP A 194 -19.20 4.19 20.75
N ASP A 195 -19.72 5.36 20.35
CA ASP A 195 -19.35 6.02 19.09
C ASP A 195 -19.45 7.56 19.21
N SER A 196 -19.42 8.26 18.08
CA SER A 196 -19.39 9.73 18.09
C SER A 196 -20.61 10.41 18.73
N ARG A 197 -21.65 9.68 19.06
CA ARG A 197 -22.79 10.21 19.83
C ARG A 197 -22.41 10.54 21.28
N TYR A 198 -21.46 9.83 21.82
CA TYR A 198 -21.05 10.00 23.22
C TYR A 198 -19.84 10.93 23.33
N PRO A 199 -19.84 11.86 24.30
CA PRO A 199 -18.77 12.86 24.47
C PRO A 199 -17.37 12.26 24.63
N ASP A 200 -17.27 11.06 25.20
CA ASP A 200 -16.00 10.35 25.42
C ASP A 200 -15.29 9.99 24.12
N VAL A 201 -16.04 9.62 23.11
CA VAL A 201 -15.52 9.35 21.76
C VAL A 201 -15.56 10.62 20.89
N GLY A 202 -16.73 11.26 20.79
CA GLY A 202 -16.96 12.46 20.01
C GLY A 202 -16.60 12.32 18.53
N PRO A 203 -16.50 13.43 17.80
CA PRO A 203 -15.99 13.45 16.42
C PRO A 203 -14.52 13.00 16.34
N VAL A 204 -14.25 12.07 15.43
CA VAL A 204 -12.93 11.46 15.26
C VAL A 204 -12.05 12.32 14.36
N LYS A 205 -10.89 12.73 14.86
CA LYS A 205 -9.91 13.48 14.06
C LYS A 205 -9.19 12.57 13.06
N LYS A 206 -8.96 13.06 11.86
CA LYS A 206 -8.23 12.32 10.79
C LYS A 206 -6.93 11.69 11.30
N LYS A 207 -6.13 12.42 12.06
CA LYS A 207 -4.85 11.94 12.62
C LYS A 207 -4.98 10.70 13.50
N ASN A 208 -6.16 10.48 14.09
CA ASN A 208 -6.43 9.32 14.95
C ASN A 208 -6.90 8.10 14.16
N ILE A 209 -7.20 8.23 12.86
CA ILE A 209 -7.58 7.10 12.02
C ILE A 209 -6.34 6.26 11.74
N ALA A 210 -6.41 4.97 12.12
CA ALA A 210 -5.33 4.01 11.89
C ALA A 210 -5.36 3.45 10.47
N GLY A 211 -6.56 3.21 9.92
CA GLY A 211 -6.73 2.67 8.57
C GLY A 211 -8.18 2.34 8.26
N ARG A 212 -8.37 1.76 7.07
CA ARG A 212 -9.66 1.30 6.55
C ARG A 212 -9.73 -0.22 6.63
N ALA A 213 -10.78 -0.75 7.24
CA ALA A 213 -11.08 -2.17 7.17
C ALA A 213 -11.63 -2.50 5.79
N ILE A 214 -10.98 -3.40 5.06
CA ILE A 214 -11.30 -3.66 3.65
C ILE A 214 -11.80 -5.08 3.39
N LEU A 215 -11.37 -6.03 4.20
CA LEU A 215 -11.64 -7.44 3.96
C LEU A 215 -11.75 -8.19 5.28
N ARG A 216 -12.74 -9.07 5.40
CA ARG A 216 -12.80 -10.10 6.43
C ARG A 216 -12.07 -11.33 5.91
N ILE A 217 -11.06 -11.78 6.64
CA ILE A 217 -10.21 -12.91 6.27
C ILE A 217 -10.53 -14.19 7.06
N SER A 218 -11.26 -14.07 8.15
CA SER A 218 -11.75 -15.19 8.96
C SER A 218 -13.03 -14.78 9.66
N PRO A 219 -14.00 -15.70 9.83
CA PRO A 219 -14.00 -17.08 9.37
C PRO A 219 -14.08 -17.20 7.84
N LEU A 220 -13.53 -18.29 7.28
CA LEU A 220 -13.50 -18.48 5.82
C LEU A 220 -14.91 -18.59 5.19
N SER A 221 -15.90 -19.04 5.97
CA SER A 221 -17.31 -19.07 5.55
C SER A 221 -17.89 -17.68 5.26
N GLU A 222 -17.28 -16.64 5.82
CA GLU A 222 -17.71 -15.24 5.65
C GLU A 222 -16.60 -14.38 5.02
N PHE A 223 -15.65 -15.02 4.34
CA PHE A 223 -14.56 -14.33 3.64
C PHE A 223 -15.11 -13.37 2.60
N GLY A 224 -14.63 -12.13 2.62
CA GLY A 224 -15.04 -11.14 1.63
C GLY A 224 -15.04 -9.70 2.16
N THR A 225 -15.47 -8.80 1.29
CA THR A 225 -15.72 -7.41 1.65
C THR A 225 -17.06 -7.28 2.37
N PHE A 226 -17.16 -6.33 3.28
CA PHE A 226 -18.38 -6.01 4.00
C PHE A 226 -18.85 -4.60 3.59
N LYS A 227 -20.12 -4.51 3.24
CA LYS A 227 -20.75 -3.24 2.85
C LYS A 227 -21.89 -2.94 3.82
#